data_d71cf660042694ad3fcb8bcbb88d85e3
#
_entry.id   d71cf660042694ad3fcb8bcbb88d85e3
#
_cell.length_a   1.000
_cell.length_b   1.000
_cell.length_c   1.000
_cell.angle_alpha   90.00
_cell.angle_beta   90.00
_cell.angle_gamma   90.00
#
_symmetry.space_group_name_H-M   'P 1'
#
loop_
_entity.id
_entity.type
_entity.pdbx_description
1 polymer ?
#
loop_
_entity_poly.entity_id
_entity_poly.type
_entity_poly.pdbx_seq_one_letter_code
_entity_poly.pdbx_strand_id
1 'polypeptide(L)'
;MNKSILTFAFLASSASLISMGAAAETTISGNISSKCSVFTDTVGVYGNPSPDELSTLVADGGIQPIIRYDVSIADYYTAKISWPNSFTTSPNLTDALNWDGEIEVHNTSDAGMSGYEAAKVEYENVTEYDLSVAGSTWFKVTSEVTYGVDKSLPGGEYKASVEALCIAN
;
A
#
# COMPACT_ATOMS: atom_id res chain seq x y z
N MET A 1 -61.78 -88.45 -17.77
CA MET A 1 -60.96 -88.04 -16.63
C MET A 1 -59.74 -87.26 -17.16
N ASN A 2 -59.90 -85.91 -17.28
CA ASN A 2 -58.82 -85.06 -17.78
C ASN A 2 -58.35 -84.14 -16.64
N LYS A 3 -57.10 -84.28 -16.25
CA LYS A 3 -56.43 -83.42 -15.29
C LYS A 3 -55.80 -82.27 -16.04
N SER A 4 -56.33 -81.07 -15.90
CA SER A 4 -55.70 -79.87 -16.36
C SER A 4 -54.61 -79.46 -15.36
N ILE A 5 -53.40 -79.27 -15.84
CA ILE A 5 -52.28 -78.78 -15.08
C ILE A 5 -52.18 -77.24 -15.34
N LEU A 6 -52.42 -76.46 -14.34
CA LEU A 6 -52.29 -75.00 -14.38
C LEU A 6 -50.84 -74.63 -14.11
N THR A 7 -50.18 -74.11 -15.14
CA THR A 7 -48.80 -73.59 -15.01
C THR A 7 -48.86 -72.12 -14.60
N PHE A 8 -48.37 -71.80 -13.41
CA PHE A 8 -48.19 -70.44 -12.91
C PHE A 8 -46.85 -69.93 -13.43
N ALA A 9 -46.85 -68.88 -14.21
CA ALA A 9 -45.68 -68.18 -14.66
C ALA A 9 -45.38 -67.09 -13.62
N PHE A 10 -44.25 -67.20 -12.91
CA PHE A 10 -43.70 -66.18 -12.04
C PHE A 10 -42.97 -65.14 -12.86
N LEU A 11 -43.53 -63.92 -12.98
CA LEU A 11 -42.80 -62.78 -13.48
C LEU A 11 -41.89 -62.24 -12.33
N ALA A 12 -40.59 -62.51 -12.48
CA ALA A 12 -39.60 -61.88 -11.61
C ALA A 12 -39.35 -60.43 -12.11
N SER A 13 -39.90 -59.47 -11.38
CA SER A 13 -39.66 -58.06 -11.59
C SER A 13 -38.29 -57.73 -10.98
N SER A 14 -37.26 -57.53 -11.85
CA SER A 14 -35.92 -57.06 -11.40
C SER A 14 -35.98 -55.56 -11.14
N ALA A 15 -36.07 -55.16 -9.90
CA ALA A 15 -35.91 -53.78 -9.48
C ALA A 15 -34.40 -53.43 -9.57
N SER A 16 -34.03 -52.66 -10.59
CA SER A 16 -32.70 -52.07 -10.68
C SER A 16 -32.56 -50.97 -9.64
N LEU A 17 -31.79 -51.23 -8.63
CA LEU A 17 -31.33 -50.22 -7.64
C LEU A 17 -30.35 -49.31 -8.37
N ILE A 18 -30.81 -48.10 -8.76
CA ILE A 18 -29.94 -47.03 -9.18
C ILE A 18 -29.26 -46.52 -7.91
N SER A 19 -27.98 -46.90 -7.70
CA SER A 19 -27.19 -46.31 -6.65
C SER A 19 -26.85 -44.86 -7.07
N MET A 20 -27.56 -43.91 -6.49
CA MET A 20 -27.15 -42.51 -6.59
C MET A 20 -25.82 -42.39 -5.85
N GLY A 21 -24.74 -42.24 -6.60
CA GLY A 21 -23.43 -41.91 -6.03
C GLY A 21 -23.53 -40.54 -5.36
N ALA A 22 -23.33 -40.52 -4.05
CA ALA A 22 -23.19 -39.27 -3.33
C ALA A 22 -21.87 -38.63 -3.74
N ALA A 23 -21.92 -37.51 -4.46
CA ALA A 23 -20.74 -36.66 -4.68
C ALA A 23 -20.52 -35.83 -3.42
N ALA A 24 -19.33 -35.92 -2.83
CA ALA A 24 -18.91 -35.05 -1.75
C ALA A 24 -18.06 -33.92 -2.33
N GLU A 25 -18.51 -32.69 -2.14
CA GLU A 25 -17.70 -31.51 -2.43
C GLU A 25 -16.93 -31.12 -1.17
N THR A 26 -15.63 -30.87 -1.33
CA THR A 26 -14.81 -30.31 -0.27
C THR A 26 -14.20 -28.98 -0.72
N THR A 27 -14.21 -27.99 0.16
CA THR A 27 -13.62 -26.69 -0.09
C THR A 27 -12.21 -26.65 0.46
N ILE A 28 -11.23 -26.30 -0.39
CA ILE A 28 -9.87 -26.02 0.02
C ILE A 28 -9.75 -24.50 0.10
N SER A 29 -9.51 -23.96 1.30
CA SER A 29 -9.28 -22.54 1.53
C SER A 29 -7.81 -22.30 1.89
N GLY A 30 -7.24 -21.23 1.36
CA GLY A 30 -5.90 -20.76 1.69
C GLY A 30 -5.92 -19.24 1.83
N ASN A 31 -5.04 -18.73 2.69
CA ASN A 31 -4.80 -17.29 2.84
C ASN A 31 -3.33 -17.02 2.54
N ILE A 32 -3.07 -16.07 1.65
CA ILE A 32 -1.73 -15.58 1.35
C ILE A 32 -1.62 -14.18 1.97
N SER A 33 -0.74 -14.02 2.94
CA SER A 33 -0.44 -12.72 3.53
C SER A 33 0.15 -11.78 2.47
N SER A 34 -0.10 -10.48 2.63
CA SER A 34 0.56 -9.46 1.81
C SER A 34 2.07 -9.66 1.81
N LYS A 35 2.67 -9.49 0.64
CA LYS A 35 4.11 -9.64 0.42
C LYS A 35 4.79 -8.27 0.24
N CYS A 36 4.11 -7.21 0.63
CA CYS A 36 4.65 -5.87 0.71
C CYS A 36 4.48 -5.34 2.13
N SER A 37 5.57 -4.80 2.69
CA SER A 37 5.60 -4.19 4.02
C SER A 37 6.21 -2.79 3.92
N VAL A 38 5.66 -1.85 4.70
CA VAL A 38 6.10 -0.46 4.73
C VAL A 38 6.62 -0.14 6.14
N PHE A 39 7.79 0.51 6.20
CA PHE A 39 8.47 0.86 7.45
C PHE A 39 8.96 2.31 7.41
N THR A 40 8.97 2.98 8.55
CA THR A 40 9.67 4.25 8.73
C THR A 40 11.07 3.97 9.22
N ASP A 41 12.08 4.19 8.39
CA ASP A 41 13.49 4.00 8.75
C ASP A 41 14.08 5.26 9.38
N THR A 42 13.64 6.45 8.95
CA THR A 42 14.04 7.73 9.54
C THR A 42 12.80 8.58 9.76
N VAL A 43 12.66 9.10 10.98
CA VAL A 43 11.61 10.06 11.33
C VAL A 43 12.03 11.45 10.85
N GLY A 44 11.13 12.16 10.18
CA GLY A 44 11.36 13.53 9.74
C GLY A 44 11.37 14.53 10.88
N VAL A 45 12.15 15.59 10.72
CA VAL A 45 12.18 16.74 11.64
C VAL A 45 12.19 18.01 10.82
N TYR A 46 11.33 18.96 11.15
CA TYR A 46 11.38 20.29 10.55
C TYR A 46 12.50 21.13 11.14
N GLY A 47 13.34 21.69 10.29
CA GLY A 47 14.15 22.86 10.57
C GLY A 47 13.32 24.14 10.37
N ASN A 48 13.82 25.26 10.84
CA ASN A 48 13.19 26.58 10.68
C ASN A 48 14.22 27.56 10.07
N PRO A 49 14.39 27.54 8.74
CA PRO A 49 15.41 28.35 8.07
C PRO A 49 15.09 29.85 8.09
N SER A 50 13.80 30.19 8.15
CA SER A 50 13.31 31.55 8.24
C SER A 50 12.10 31.64 9.21
N PRO A 51 11.72 32.84 9.70
CA PRO A 51 10.59 32.94 10.64
C PRO A 51 9.25 32.45 10.12
N ASP A 52 9.07 32.37 8.83
CA ASP A 52 7.84 31.98 8.15
C ASP A 52 7.89 30.58 7.50
N GLU A 53 9.00 29.86 7.66
CA GLU A 53 9.24 28.60 6.95
C GLU A 53 9.62 27.46 7.88
N LEU A 54 9.10 26.26 7.56
CA LEU A 54 9.58 25.00 8.09
C LEU A 54 9.96 24.09 6.92
N SER A 55 11.12 23.44 7.02
CA SER A 55 11.65 22.58 5.97
C SER A 55 12.27 21.32 6.56
N THR A 56 12.10 20.18 5.89
CA THR A 56 12.80 18.95 6.27
C THR A 56 14.18 18.83 5.62
N LEU A 57 14.57 19.76 4.75
CA LEU A 57 15.89 19.75 4.14
C LEU A 57 17.01 19.87 5.15
N VAL A 58 18.07 19.10 4.94
CA VAL A 58 19.25 19.12 5.82
C VAL A 58 19.94 20.49 5.80
N ALA A 59 19.93 21.18 4.65
CA ALA A 59 20.46 22.53 4.52
C ALA A 59 19.77 23.55 5.43
N ASP A 60 18.51 23.31 5.77
CA ASP A 60 17.64 24.14 6.59
C ASP A 60 17.62 23.70 8.07
N GLY A 61 18.47 22.74 8.43
CA GLY A 61 18.51 22.15 9.77
C GLY A 61 17.43 21.10 10.02
N GLY A 62 16.75 20.64 8.99
CA GLY A 62 15.75 19.59 9.06
C GLY A 62 16.32 18.18 8.90
N ILE A 63 15.43 17.19 8.99
CA ILE A 63 15.71 15.78 8.70
C ILE A 63 14.58 15.28 7.80
N GLN A 64 14.94 14.84 6.60
CA GLN A 64 13.98 14.24 5.66
C GLN A 64 13.59 12.84 6.13
N PRO A 65 12.30 12.50 6.26
CA PRO A 65 11.89 11.14 6.58
C PRO A 65 12.24 10.16 5.46
N ILE A 66 12.63 8.95 5.86
CA ILE A 66 12.92 7.85 4.93
C ILE A 66 11.94 6.72 5.21
N ILE A 67 11.24 6.30 4.17
CA ILE A 67 10.27 5.21 4.19
C ILE A 67 10.82 4.06 3.36
N ARG A 68 10.78 2.85 3.93
CA ARG A 68 11.21 1.63 3.25
C ARG A 68 10.02 0.77 2.87
N TYR A 69 10.05 0.29 1.64
CA TYR A 69 9.16 -0.75 1.14
C TYR A 69 9.94 -2.03 0.93
N ASP A 70 9.48 -3.12 1.55
CA ASP A 70 10.02 -4.46 1.36
C ASP A 70 9.01 -5.30 0.57
N VAL A 71 9.37 -5.70 -0.65
CA VAL A 71 8.51 -6.42 -1.59
C VAL A 71 9.08 -7.80 -1.86
N SER A 72 8.28 -8.84 -1.63
CA SER A 72 8.69 -10.24 -1.85
C SER A 72 8.28 -10.78 -3.22
N ILE A 73 7.39 -10.10 -3.94
CA ILE A 73 6.88 -10.52 -5.25
C ILE A 73 6.95 -9.32 -6.19
N ALA A 74 7.71 -9.45 -7.27
CA ALA A 74 7.85 -8.43 -8.31
C ALA A 74 6.54 -8.19 -9.08
N ASP A 75 6.38 -7.02 -9.67
CA ASP A 75 5.27 -6.61 -10.56
C ASP A 75 3.85 -6.75 -9.96
N TYR A 76 3.73 -6.74 -8.63
CA TYR A 76 2.45 -6.96 -7.97
C TYR A 76 1.99 -5.78 -7.12
N TYR A 77 2.85 -4.81 -6.87
CA TYR A 77 2.56 -3.71 -5.97
C TYR A 77 2.99 -2.37 -6.52
N THR A 78 2.21 -1.34 -6.16
CA THR A 78 2.53 0.06 -6.34
C THR A 78 2.79 0.69 -4.98
N ALA A 79 3.92 1.37 -4.81
CA ALA A 79 4.16 2.26 -3.69
C ALA A 79 3.48 3.59 -3.97
N LYS A 80 2.55 3.99 -3.10
CA LYS A 80 1.90 5.31 -3.14
C LYS A 80 2.31 6.08 -1.91
N ILE A 81 2.96 7.22 -2.11
CA ILE A 81 3.49 8.05 -1.03
C ILE A 81 2.96 9.46 -1.22
N SER A 82 2.55 10.10 -0.12
CA SER A 82 2.07 11.49 -0.13
C SER A 82 2.87 12.31 0.86
N TRP A 83 3.47 13.41 0.38
CA TRP A 83 4.03 14.41 1.29
C TRP A 83 2.91 15.23 1.93
N PRO A 84 3.15 15.82 3.13
CA PRO A 84 2.12 16.53 3.89
C PRO A 84 1.60 17.76 3.14
N ASN A 85 0.31 18.00 3.22
CA ASN A 85 -0.37 19.21 2.76
C ASN A 85 -1.14 19.93 3.88
N SER A 86 -0.98 19.45 5.11
CA SER A 86 -1.56 20.05 6.30
C SER A 86 -0.82 19.59 7.56
N PHE A 87 -0.90 20.40 8.63
CA PHE A 87 -0.44 19.97 9.94
C PHE A 87 -1.50 19.09 10.62
N THR A 88 -1.03 18.01 11.26
CA THR A 88 -1.83 17.23 12.22
C THR A 88 -1.86 17.89 13.60
N THR A 89 -0.83 18.67 13.91
CA THR A 89 -0.74 19.50 15.12
C THR A 89 -0.07 20.82 14.75
N SER A 90 -0.65 21.94 15.16
CA SER A 90 -0.04 23.27 15.05
C SER A 90 -0.67 24.22 16.06
N PRO A 91 -0.02 25.32 16.38
CA PRO A 91 -0.69 26.48 16.98
C PRO A 91 -1.83 26.98 16.09
N ASN A 92 -2.63 27.92 16.61
CA ASN A 92 -3.66 28.56 15.82
C ASN A 92 -3.03 29.44 14.71
N LEU A 93 -3.25 29.05 13.47
CA LEU A 93 -2.76 29.72 12.27
C LEU A 93 -3.93 30.51 11.65
N THR A 94 -3.69 31.79 11.36
CA THR A 94 -4.72 32.70 10.84
C THR A 94 -4.55 33.00 9.35
N ASP A 95 -3.39 32.66 8.79
CA ASP A 95 -3.06 32.87 7.39
C ASP A 95 -2.89 31.55 6.64
N ALA A 96 -2.85 31.62 5.31
CA ALA A 96 -2.69 30.46 4.45
C ALA A 96 -1.30 29.86 4.61
N LEU A 97 -1.24 28.55 4.47
CA LEU A 97 -0.03 27.77 4.33
C LEU A 97 0.19 27.40 2.87
N ASN A 98 1.39 27.61 2.38
CA ASN A 98 1.82 27.08 1.10
C ASN A 98 2.74 25.91 1.33
N TRP A 99 2.30 24.74 0.88
CA TRP A 99 3.02 23.47 1.01
C TRP A 99 3.72 23.13 -0.28
N ASP A 100 4.94 22.62 -0.15
CA ASP A 100 5.74 22.04 -1.22
C ASP A 100 6.42 20.77 -0.72
N GLY A 101 6.80 19.91 -1.65
CA GLY A 101 7.47 18.67 -1.29
C GLY A 101 7.82 17.82 -2.51
N GLU A 102 8.68 16.85 -2.25
CA GLU A 102 9.16 15.91 -3.25
C GLU A 102 9.34 14.53 -2.62
N ILE A 103 9.15 13.50 -3.44
CA ILE A 103 9.47 12.13 -3.07
C ILE A 103 10.44 11.58 -4.10
N GLU A 104 11.57 11.08 -3.63
CA GLU A 104 12.63 10.56 -4.48
C GLU A 104 13.14 9.21 -3.99
N VAL A 105 13.67 8.39 -4.88
CA VAL A 105 14.35 7.14 -4.53
C VAL A 105 15.67 7.48 -3.84
N HIS A 106 15.78 7.15 -2.57
CA HIS A 106 16.99 7.36 -1.77
C HIS A 106 17.99 6.21 -1.91
N ASN A 107 17.50 4.97 -1.90
CA ASN A 107 18.33 3.77 -2.00
C ASN A 107 17.51 2.58 -2.50
N THR A 108 18.20 1.59 -3.07
CA THR A 108 17.59 0.35 -3.55
C THR A 108 18.49 -0.84 -3.22
N SER A 109 17.89 -1.99 -2.97
CA SER A 109 18.62 -3.25 -2.69
C SER A 109 19.05 -4.00 -3.95
N ASP A 110 18.53 -3.64 -5.12
CA ASP A 110 18.80 -4.32 -6.40
C ASP A 110 19.01 -3.30 -7.53
N ALA A 111 19.96 -3.58 -8.41
CA ALA A 111 20.29 -2.73 -9.56
C ALA A 111 19.13 -2.62 -10.58
N GLY A 112 18.24 -3.62 -10.64
CA GLY A 112 17.03 -3.59 -11.48
C GLY A 112 16.04 -2.50 -11.11
N MET A 113 16.14 -1.94 -9.90
CA MET A 113 15.31 -0.84 -9.41
C MET A 113 15.80 0.56 -9.84
N SER A 114 16.92 0.65 -10.55
CA SER A 114 17.54 1.93 -10.93
C SER A 114 16.66 2.83 -11.80
N GLY A 115 15.64 2.27 -12.44
CA GLY A 115 14.68 3.01 -13.26
C GLY A 115 13.49 3.62 -12.51
N TYR A 116 13.30 3.33 -11.23
CA TYR A 116 12.12 3.75 -10.46
C TYR A 116 11.96 5.28 -10.44
N GLU A 117 13.04 6.02 -10.21
CA GLU A 117 12.99 7.48 -10.19
C GLU A 117 12.53 8.08 -11.52
N ALA A 118 12.99 7.53 -12.63
CA ALA A 118 12.63 8.00 -13.97
C ALA A 118 11.21 7.60 -14.41
N ALA A 119 10.64 6.56 -13.78
CA ALA A 119 9.32 5.99 -14.10
C ALA A 119 8.22 6.44 -13.12
N LYS A 120 8.55 7.26 -12.12
CA LYS A 120 7.58 7.73 -11.13
C LYS A 120 6.44 8.52 -11.78
N VAL A 121 5.25 8.41 -11.20
CA VAL A 121 4.07 9.20 -11.58
C VAL A 121 3.75 10.17 -10.45
N GLU A 122 3.73 11.45 -10.75
CA GLU A 122 3.48 12.51 -9.77
C GLU A 122 2.18 13.24 -10.09
N TYR A 123 1.37 13.49 -9.06
CA TYR A 123 0.17 14.32 -9.15
C TYR A 123 -0.15 14.95 -7.78
N GLU A 124 -0.31 16.27 -7.77
CA GLU A 124 -0.49 17.04 -6.53
C GLU A 124 0.64 16.76 -5.53
N ASN A 125 0.29 16.28 -4.33
CA ASN A 125 1.26 15.90 -3.29
C ASN A 125 1.53 14.38 -3.23
N VAL A 126 1.24 13.64 -4.29
CA VAL A 126 1.34 12.17 -4.35
C VAL A 126 2.34 11.76 -5.41
N THR A 127 3.18 10.77 -5.07
CA THR A 127 4.03 10.07 -6.02
C THR A 127 3.77 8.57 -5.95
N GLU A 128 3.66 7.95 -7.12
CA GLU A 128 3.48 6.51 -7.27
C GLU A 128 4.68 5.89 -7.99
N TYR A 129 5.11 4.72 -7.48
CA TYR A 129 6.20 3.93 -8.05
C TYR A 129 5.70 2.50 -8.26
N ASP A 130 5.85 1.99 -9.47
CA ASP A 130 5.60 0.58 -9.76
C ASP A 130 6.75 -0.28 -9.23
N LEU A 131 6.46 -1.15 -8.26
CA LEU A 131 7.47 -2.00 -7.61
C LEU A 131 7.70 -3.28 -8.43
N SER A 132 8.33 -3.14 -9.57
CA SER A 132 8.55 -4.18 -10.58
C SER A 132 9.66 -5.18 -10.22
N VAL A 133 10.41 -4.95 -9.14
CA VAL A 133 11.51 -5.82 -8.68
C VAL A 133 11.31 -6.17 -7.21
N ALA A 134 11.46 -7.45 -6.87
CA ALA A 134 11.45 -7.90 -5.47
C ALA A 134 12.69 -7.40 -4.74
N GLY A 135 12.51 -6.95 -3.50
CA GLY A 135 13.58 -6.39 -2.67
C GLY A 135 13.12 -5.19 -1.87
N SER A 136 14.06 -4.38 -1.43
CA SER A 136 13.80 -3.20 -0.60
C SER A 136 14.12 -1.92 -1.36
N THR A 137 13.21 -0.96 -1.28
CA THR A 137 13.38 0.40 -1.81
C THR A 137 13.16 1.41 -0.70
N TRP A 138 14.05 2.37 -0.58
CA TRP A 138 13.96 3.49 0.37
C TRP A 138 13.59 4.76 -0.39
N PHE A 139 12.54 5.41 0.05
CA PHE A 139 12.08 6.69 -0.48
C PHE A 139 12.33 7.78 0.54
N LYS A 140 12.92 8.87 0.10
CA LYS A 140 13.15 10.07 0.90
C LYS A 140 12.09 11.09 0.56
N VAL A 141 11.48 11.70 1.57
CA VAL A 141 10.43 12.69 1.40
C VAL A 141 10.91 14.05 1.84
N THR A 142 10.77 15.04 0.99
CA THR A 142 10.93 16.46 1.35
C THR A 142 9.56 17.03 1.66
N SER A 143 9.49 17.88 2.66
CA SER A 143 8.30 18.66 3.00
C SER A 143 8.74 20.04 3.43
N GLU A 144 8.20 21.05 2.76
CA GLU A 144 8.44 22.46 3.02
C GLU A 144 7.08 23.15 3.19
N VAL A 145 7.02 24.12 4.09
CA VAL A 145 5.81 24.90 4.30
C VAL A 145 6.16 26.32 4.61
N THR A 146 5.51 27.26 3.90
CA THR A 146 5.64 28.70 4.10
C THR A 146 4.33 29.29 4.61
N TYR A 147 4.41 30.17 5.59
CA TYR A 147 3.27 30.77 6.27
C TYR A 147 3.05 32.21 5.86
N GLY A 148 1.93 32.49 5.18
CA GLY A 148 1.49 33.84 4.84
C GLY A 148 2.48 34.61 3.94
N VAL A 149 2.32 35.93 3.94
CA VAL A 149 3.29 36.86 3.33
C VAL A 149 3.72 37.85 4.44
N ASP A 150 5.03 37.99 4.62
CA ASP A 150 5.60 38.81 5.70
C ASP A 150 5.09 38.46 7.10
N LYS A 151 4.81 37.19 7.35
CA LYS A 151 4.33 36.63 8.62
C LYS A 151 5.41 35.76 9.27
N SER A 152 5.24 35.54 10.56
CA SER A 152 6.08 34.57 11.28
C SER A 152 5.20 33.46 11.84
N LEU A 153 5.67 32.24 11.77
CA LEU A 153 5.03 31.09 12.39
C LEU A 153 4.94 31.29 13.91
N PRO A 154 3.74 31.15 14.51
CA PRO A 154 3.59 31.21 15.96
C PRO A 154 4.46 30.16 16.67
N GLY A 155 5.00 30.49 17.84
CA GLY A 155 5.73 29.54 18.66
C GLY A 155 4.84 28.38 19.10
N GLY A 156 5.32 27.14 18.95
CA GLY A 156 4.61 25.95 19.36
C GLY A 156 5.09 24.68 18.63
N GLU A 157 4.38 23.59 18.83
CA GLU A 157 4.68 22.32 18.19
C GLU A 157 4.00 22.23 16.83
N TYR A 158 4.74 21.78 15.83
CA TYR A 158 4.26 21.53 14.47
C TYR A 158 4.49 20.07 14.12
N LYS A 159 3.43 19.36 13.72
CA LYS A 159 3.48 17.98 13.24
C LYS A 159 2.71 17.85 11.94
N ALA A 160 3.27 17.15 10.99
CA ALA A 160 2.62 16.75 9.77
C ALA A 160 2.89 15.25 9.52
N SER A 161 2.07 14.62 8.70
CA SER A 161 2.19 13.19 8.44
C SER A 161 2.47 12.94 6.96
N VAL A 162 3.44 12.09 6.70
CA VAL A 162 3.64 11.45 5.40
C VAL A 162 2.77 10.19 5.37
N GLU A 163 1.99 10.03 4.32
CA GLU A 163 1.23 8.79 4.10
C GLU A 163 1.99 7.89 3.13
N ALA A 164 2.05 6.60 3.45
CA ALA A 164 2.75 5.62 2.63
C ALA A 164 1.95 4.31 2.57
N LEU A 165 1.51 3.96 1.39
CA LEU A 165 0.68 2.79 1.13
C LEU A 165 1.35 1.86 0.12
N CYS A 166 1.21 0.56 0.34
CA CYS A 166 1.54 -0.46 -0.63
C CYS A 166 0.24 -1.02 -1.19
N ILE A 167 -0.03 -0.77 -2.46
CA ILE A 167 -1.27 -1.11 -3.14
C ILE A 167 -0.99 -2.31 -4.06
N ALA A 168 -1.80 -3.36 -3.95
CA ALA A 168 -1.75 -4.48 -4.88
C ALA A 168 -2.41 -4.08 -6.22
N ASN A 169 -1.75 -4.40 -7.32
CA ASN A 169 -2.21 -4.15 -8.70
C ASN A 169 -3.29 -5.14 -9.14
#